data_5d7cd411418f0c68fa709fcab9928051
#
_entry.id   5d7cd411418f0c68fa709fcab9928051
#
_cell.length_a   1.000
_cell.length_b   1.000
_cell.length_c   1.000
_cell.angle_alpha   90.00
_cell.angle_beta   90.00
_cell.angle_gamma   90.00
#
_symmetry.space_group_name_H-M   'P 1'
#
loop_
_entity.id
_entity.type
_entity.pdbx_description
1 polymer ?
#
loop_
_entity_poly.entity_id
_entity_poly.type
_entity_poly.pdbx_seq_one_letter_code
_entity_poly.pdbx_strand_id
1 'polypeptide(L)'
;NELKTYGRIYMYRLRPDYEMYARSIDDYPARSRQAAAIMLMIQNNLDKAVAQHPHELITYGGNGAVFQNWAQYRLAMKYLAEMTDEQTLVMYSGHPLGLFPSHKDAPRVIVTNGMVIPNHSSQDDWERFNAMGVSQYGQMTAGSYMYIGPQGIVHGTTITVMNAARKRMKPEQKDLRGMLFVTAGL
;
A
#
# COMPACT_ATOMS: atom_id res chain seq x y z
N ASN A 1 -11.48 23.75 9.21
CA ASN A 1 -12.64 23.06 9.80
C ASN A 1 -12.30 21.60 10.16
N GLU A 2 -11.74 20.79 9.26
CA GLU A 2 -11.45 19.36 9.50
C GLU A 2 -10.59 19.13 10.75
N LEU A 3 -9.52 19.89 10.94
CA LEU A 3 -8.66 19.79 12.12
C LEU A 3 -9.44 20.00 13.44
N LYS A 4 -10.41 20.90 13.44
CA LYS A 4 -11.26 21.13 14.63
C LYS A 4 -12.29 20.02 14.83
N THR A 5 -12.80 19.44 13.75
CA THR A 5 -13.87 18.44 13.80
C THR A 5 -13.33 17.03 14.04
N TYR A 6 -12.23 16.69 13.41
CA TYR A 6 -11.69 15.32 13.37
C TYR A 6 -10.31 15.17 14.02
N GLY A 7 -9.69 16.27 14.46
CA GLY A 7 -8.32 16.25 14.96
C GLY A 7 -7.25 16.04 13.89
N ARG A 8 -7.65 15.95 12.61
CA ARG A 8 -6.74 15.71 11.48
C ARG A 8 -7.28 16.32 10.19
N ILE A 9 -6.36 16.64 9.25
CA ILE A 9 -6.70 17.13 7.91
C ILE A 9 -6.74 15.97 6.93
N TYR A 10 -7.94 15.56 6.51
CA TYR A 10 -8.18 14.50 5.53
C TYR A 10 -8.40 15.01 4.11
N MET A 11 -8.76 16.29 3.96
CA MET A 11 -9.18 16.90 2.69
C MET A 11 -10.39 16.19 2.05
N TYR A 12 -11.40 15.89 2.82
CA TYR A 12 -12.60 15.14 2.40
C TYR A 12 -13.28 15.68 1.16
N ARG A 13 -13.24 16.98 0.92
CA ARG A 13 -13.77 17.61 -0.30
C ARG A 13 -13.13 17.07 -1.59
N LEU A 14 -11.96 16.45 -1.48
CA LEU A 14 -11.22 15.85 -2.61
C LEU A 14 -11.37 14.33 -2.65
N ARG A 15 -12.12 13.75 -1.73
CA ARG A 15 -12.42 12.32 -1.79
C ARG A 15 -13.19 12.03 -3.07
N PRO A 16 -12.81 10.97 -3.83
CA PRO A 16 -13.60 10.53 -4.97
C PRO A 16 -15.00 10.11 -4.57
N ASP A 17 -15.95 10.29 -5.47
CA ASP A 17 -17.34 9.88 -5.34
C ASP A 17 -17.60 8.43 -5.76
N TYR A 18 -16.61 7.78 -6.40
CA TYR A 18 -16.70 6.36 -6.75
C TYR A 18 -16.32 5.45 -5.56
N GLU A 19 -16.88 4.25 -5.57
CA GLU A 19 -16.54 3.23 -4.57
C GLU A 19 -15.13 2.67 -4.80
N MET A 20 -14.43 2.41 -3.68
CA MET A 20 -13.12 1.76 -3.66
C MET A 20 -13.31 0.25 -3.66
N TYR A 21 -12.85 -0.41 -4.71
CA TYR A 21 -12.74 -1.88 -4.82
C TYR A 21 -11.84 -2.24 -6.00
N ALA A 22 -11.33 -3.46 -6.01
CA ALA A 22 -10.56 -3.97 -7.14
C ALA A 22 -11.47 -4.21 -8.34
N ARG A 23 -11.21 -3.53 -9.44
CA ARG A 23 -11.83 -3.77 -10.75
C ARG A 23 -10.96 -4.68 -11.60
N SER A 24 -11.41 -5.02 -12.80
CA SER A 24 -10.52 -5.63 -13.78
C SER A 24 -9.30 -4.75 -14.01
N ILE A 25 -8.12 -5.34 -14.16
CA ILE A 25 -6.89 -4.60 -14.40
C ILE A 25 -6.97 -3.74 -15.68
N ASP A 26 -7.77 -4.16 -16.64
CA ASP A 26 -7.94 -3.48 -17.92
C ASP A 26 -8.87 -2.24 -17.84
N ASP A 27 -9.56 -2.06 -16.70
CA ASP A 27 -10.42 -0.89 -16.45
C ASP A 27 -9.65 0.33 -15.91
N TYR A 28 -8.37 0.17 -15.59
CA TYR A 28 -7.56 1.25 -15.04
C TYR A 28 -6.91 2.08 -16.16
N PRO A 29 -7.02 3.43 -16.11
CA PRO A 29 -6.49 4.32 -17.14
C PRO A 29 -4.97 4.49 -17.01
N ALA A 30 -4.21 3.41 -17.03
CA ALA A 30 -2.76 3.43 -16.89
C ALA A 30 -2.08 3.06 -18.21
N ARG A 31 -0.92 3.66 -18.46
CA ARG A 31 -0.09 3.39 -19.66
C ARG A 31 0.60 2.03 -19.60
N SER A 32 0.87 1.53 -18.38
CA SER A 32 1.50 0.23 -18.20
C SER A 32 0.63 -0.68 -17.32
N ARG A 33 0.73 -1.99 -17.59
CA ARG A 33 -0.01 -3.01 -16.83
C ARG A 33 0.45 -3.06 -15.36
N GLN A 34 1.72 -2.76 -15.10
CA GLN A 34 2.27 -2.69 -13.75
C GLN A 34 1.67 -1.53 -12.95
N ALA A 35 1.56 -0.36 -13.57
CA ALA A 35 0.90 0.79 -12.94
C ALA A 35 -0.60 0.53 -12.70
N ALA A 36 -1.29 -0.10 -13.66
CA ALA A 36 -2.68 -0.54 -13.49
C ALA A 36 -2.84 -1.49 -12.29
N ALA A 37 -1.94 -2.45 -12.14
CA ALA A 37 -1.94 -3.39 -11.02
C ALA A 37 -1.75 -2.67 -9.67
N ILE A 38 -0.91 -1.65 -9.62
CA ILE A 38 -0.70 -0.84 -8.41
C ILE A 38 -1.97 -0.03 -8.09
N MET A 39 -2.60 0.60 -9.09
CA MET A 39 -3.88 1.31 -8.92
C MET A 39 -4.97 0.38 -8.38
N LEU A 40 -5.06 -0.82 -8.93
CA LEU A 40 -5.97 -1.87 -8.47
C LEU A 40 -5.72 -2.21 -7.00
N MET A 41 -4.45 -2.46 -6.62
CA MET A 41 -4.10 -2.80 -5.24
C MET A 41 -4.40 -1.66 -4.26
N ILE A 42 -4.19 -0.41 -4.64
CA ILE A 42 -4.55 0.75 -3.83
C ILE A 42 -6.05 0.77 -3.57
N GLN A 43 -6.87 0.58 -4.60
CA GLN A 43 -8.33 0.59 -4.44
C GLN A 43 -8.85 -0.64 -3.70
N ASN A 44 -8.25 -1.81 -3.92
CA ASN A 44 -8.55 -2.99 -3.12
C ASN A 44 -8.28 -2.77 -1.63
N ASN A 45 -7.15 -2.17 -1.31
CA ASN A 45 -6.77 -1.91 0.09
C ASN A 45 -7.64 -0.83 0.77
N LEU A 46 -8.33 -0.02 0.00
CA LEU A 46 -9.28 0.99 0.47
C LEU A 46 -10.74 0.57 0.35
N ASP A 47 -11.01 -0.66 -0.12
CA ASP A 47 -12.35 -1.24 -0.13
C ASP A 47 -12.90 -1.31 1.31
N LYS A 48 -14.16 -0.93 1.48
CA LYS A 48 -14.86 -0.97 2.78
C LYS A 48 -14.93 -2.37 3.41
N ALA A 49 -14.80 -3.42 2.59
CA ALA A 49 -14.74 -4.81 3.05
C ALA A 49 -13.32 -5.22 3.48
N VAL A 50 -12.31 -4.43 3.18
CA VAL A 50 -10.88 -4.73 3.43
C VAL A 50 -10.28 -3.73 4.42
N ALA A 51 -10.47 -2.44 4.20
CA ALA A 51 -9.88 -1.38 5.01
C ALA A 51 -10.58 -1.24 6.38
N GLN A 52 -9.78 -0.97 7.41
CA GLN A 52 -10.29 -0.73 8.76
C GLN A 52 -11.08 0.59 8.84
N HIS A 53 -10.54 1.67 8.28
CA HIS A 53 -11.19 2.98 8.22
C HIS A 53 -10.97 3.63 6.84
N PRO A 54 -11.70 3.16 5.79
CA PRO A 54 -11.42 3.58 4.40
C PRO A 54 -11.61 5.07 4.17
N HIS A 55 -12.53 5.71 4.91
CA HIS A 55 -12.75 7.17 4.79
C HIS A 55 -11.57 7.98 5.28
N GLU A 56 -10.83 7.43 6.24
CA GLU A 56 -9.65 8.03 6.84
C GLU A 56 -8.35 7.57 6.16
N LEU A 57 -8.45 6.83 5.04
CA LEU A 57 -7.31 6.23 4.34
C LEU A 57 -6.51 5.22 5.18
N ILE A 58 -7.11 4.70 6.25
CA ILE A 58 -6.48 3.72 7.14
C ILE A 58 -6.87 2.32 6.68
N THR A 59 -5.88 1.58 6.23
CA THR A 59 -6.07 0.22 5.71
C THR A 59 -6.06 -0.81 6.82
N TYR A 60 -5.07 -0.76 7.72
CA TYR A 60 -5.02 -1.66 8.87
C TYR A 60 -4.04 -1.17 9.95
N GLY A 61 -4.08 -1.82 11.13
CA GLY A 61 -3.06 -1.61 12.16
C GLY A 61 -3.09 -0.23 12.83
N GLY A 62 -4.22 0.16 13.37
CA GLY A 62 -4.36 1.41 14.12
C GLY A 62 -4.42 2.63 13.20
N ASN A 63 -3.29 3.28 12.93
CA ASN A 63 -3.18 4.42 12.03
C ASN A 63 -2.42 4.12 10.74
N GLY A 64 -2.42 2.88 10.31
CA GLY A 64 -1.78 2.40 9.08
C GLY A 64 -2.37 2.98 7.80
N ALA A 65 -2.12 4.26 7.60
CA ALA A 65 -2.58 5.02 6.44
C ALA A 65 -1.66 4.85 5.24
N VAL A 66 -2.24 4.83 4.04
CA VAL A 66 -1.52 4.68 2.76
C VAL A 66 -1.11 6.04 2.23
N PHE A 67 -1.99 7.03 2.38
CA PHE A 67 -1.79 8.41 1.94
C PHE A 67 -2.05 9.36 3.09
N GLN A 68 -1.39 10.50 3.07
CA GLN A 68 -1.56 11.52 4.09
C GLN A 68 -2.98 12.10 4.11
N ASN A 69 -3.57 12.30 2.93
CA ASN A 69 -4.93 12.79 2.75
C ASN A 69 -5.45 12.49 1.34
N TRP A 70 -6.71 12.82 1.05
CA TRP A 70 -7.35 12.53 -0.23
C TRP A 70 -6.74 13.27 -1.43
N ALA A 71 -6.10 14.43 -1.22
CA ALA A 71 -5.35 15.09 -2.29
C ALA A 71 -4.14 14.24 -2.73
N GLN A 72 -3.45 13.65 -1.78
CA GLN A 72 -2.29 12.80 -2.04
C GLN A 72 -2.70 11.49 -2.73
N TYR A 73 -3.83 10.90 -2.36
CA TYR A 73 -4.43 9.79 -3.09
C TYR A 73 -4.66 10.13 -4.56
N ARG A 74 -5.37 11.26 -4.84
CA ARG A 74 -5.64 11.68 -6.23
C ARG A 74 -4.36 11.91 -7.02
N LEU A 75 -3.36 12.52 -6.41
CA LEU A 75 -2.08 12.80 -7.05
C LEU A 75 -1.33 11.50 -7.37
N ALA A 76 -1.31 10.53 -6.46
CA ALA A 76 -0.71 9.23 -6.71
C ALA A 76 -1.41 8.48 -7.85
N MET A 77 -2.74 8.45 -7.86
CA MET A 77 -3.51 7.82 -8.95
C MET A 77 -3.26 8.50 -10.29
N LYS A 78 -3.13 9.84 -10.32
CA LYS A 78 -2.76 10.58 -11.51
C LYS A 78 -1.36 10.19 -12.02
N TYR A 79 -0.37 10.17 -11.15
CA TYR A 79 0.99 9.78 -11.53
C TYR A 79 1.05 8.33 -12.04
N LEU A 80 0.33 7.40 -11.40
CA LEU A 80 0.26 6.02 -11.87
C LEU A 80 -0.40 5.91 -13.25
N ALA A 81 -1.45 6.70 -13.52
CA ALA A 81 -2.07 6.73 -14.84
C ALA A 81 -1.14 7.26 -15.94
N GLU A 82 -0.30 8.24 -15.61
CA GLU A 82 0.62 8.90 -16.55
C GLU A 82 1.97 8.19 -16.69
N MET A 83 2.32 7.32 -15.74
CA MET A 83 3.63 6.65 -15.64
C MET A 83 3.97 5.83 -16.87
N THR A 84 5.20 5.96 -17.35
CA THR A 84 5.79 5.07 -18.36
C THR A 84 6.59 3.95 -17.71
N ASP A 85 7.03 2.96 -18.52
CA ASP A 85 7.87 1.86 -18.05
C ASP A 85 9.30 2.28 -17.68
N GLU A 86 9.69 3.51 -18.00
CA GLU A 86 10.99 4.09 -17.67
C GLU A 86 10.90 5.12 -16.53
N GLN A 87 9.86 5.01 -15.71
CA GLN A 87 9.66 5.91 -14.57
C GLN A 87 9.35 5.12 -13.30
N THR A 88 9.70 5.71 -12.17
CA THR A 88 9.38 5.24 -10.82
C THR A 88 8.67 6.35 -10.05
N LEU A 89 7.52 6.04 -9.48
CA LEU A 89 6.84 6.91 -8.53
C LEU A 89 7.54 6.81 -7.18
N VAL A 90 8.00 7.94 -6.67
CA VAL A 90 8.59 8.04 -5.33
C VAL A 90 7.57 8.63 -4.37
N MET A 91 7.29 7.88 -3.30
CA MET A 91 6.40 8.25 -2.21
C MET A 91 7.18 8.46 -0.92
N TYR A 92 6.84 9.48 -0.17
CA TYR A 92 7.46 9.79 1.11
C TYR A 92 6.42 10.25 2.13
N SER A 93 6.35 9.55 3.26
CA SER A 93 5.36 9.87 4.33
C SER A 93 3.92 10.06 3.82
N GLY A 94 3.49 9.22 2.89
CA GLY A 94 2.14 9.32 2.30
C GLY A 94 1.96 10.42 1.26
N HIS A 95 3.07 11.03 0.80
CA HIS A 95 3.08 12.06 -0.24
C HIS A 95 3.76 11.55 -1.51
N PRO A 96 3.11 11.55 -2.67
CA PRO A 96 3.78 11.31 -3.95
C PRO A 96 4.65 12.52 -4.31
N LEU A 97 5.96 12.30 -4.37
CA LEU A 97 6.93 13.36 -4.70
C LEU A 97 7.03 13.62 -6.19
N GLY A 98 6.86 12.58 -7.01
CA GLY A 98 6.90 12.70 -8.47
C GLY A 98 7.28 11.41 -9.18
N LEU A 99 7.25 11.47 -10.51
CA LEU A 99 7.75 10.44 -11.40
C LEU A 99 9.23 10.74 -11.74
N PHE A 100 10.10 9.84 -11.34
CA PHE A 100 11.53 9.96 -11.57
C PHE A 100 11.98 9.03 -12.71
N PRO A 101 12.91 9.45 -13.55
CA PRO A 101 13.49 8.59 -14.57
C PRO A 101 14.06 7.30 -13.98
N SER A 102 13.78 6.18 -14.61
CA SER A 102 14.29 4.86 -14.22
C SER A 102 14.42 3.98 -15.46
N HIS A 103 14.36 2.67 -15.32
CA HIS A 103 14.40 1.73 -16.44
C HIS A 103 13.31 0.66 -16.25
N LYS A 104 13.00 -0.07 -17.32
CA LYS A 104 11.89 -1.05 -17.36
C LYS A 104 11.94 -2.13 -16.27
N ASP A 105 13.11 -2.47 -15.79
CA ASP A 105 13.30 -3.47 -14.73
C ASP A 105 13.35 -2.86 -13.32
N ALA A 106 13.23 -1.52 -13.20
CA ALA A 106 13.20 -0.84 -11.91
C ALA A 106 11.83 -0.98 -11.23
N PRO A 107 11.79 -0.89 -9.89
CA PRO A 107 10.52 -0.81 -9.16
C PRO A 107 9.64 0.33 -9.70
N ARG A 108 8.35 0.06 -9.89
CA ARG A 108 7.42 1.12 -10.36
C ARG A 108 7.08 2.10 -9.25
N VAL A 109 7.16 1.69 -7.99
CA VAL A 109 6.92 2.56 -6.84
C VAL A 109 7.99 2.31 -5.78
N ILE A 110 8.51 3.37 -5.20
CA ILE A 110 9.33 3.36 -3.99
C ILE A 110 8.55 4.10 -2.91
N VAL A 111 8.35 3.45 -1.78
CA VAL A 111 7.64 4.03 -0.63
C VAL A 111 8.55 4.08 0.57
N THR A 112 8.61 5.24 1.20
CA THR A 112 9.26 5.43 2.50
C THR A 112 8.23 5.85 3.54
N ASN A 113 8.30 5.26 4.72
CA ASN A 113 7.44 5.58 5.85
C ASN A 113 8.20 6.43 6.86
N GLY A 114 7.47 7.38 7.43
CA GLY A 114 7.99 8.26 8.46
C GLY A 114 9.00 9.29 7.94
N MET A 115 9.02 10.42 8.59
CA MET A 115 9.96 11.48 8.36
C MET A 115 10.59 11.84 9.70
N VAL A 116 11.91 11.83 9.77
CA VAL A 116 12.63 12.32 10.93
C VAL A 116 13.10 13.75 10.63
N ILE A 117 12.57 14.71 11.40
CA ILE A 117 13.00 16.10 11.33
C ILE A 117 13.86 16.34 12.57
N PRO A 118 15.17 16.58 12.42
CA PRO A 118 16.04 16.86 13.56
C PRO A 118 15.47 17.99 14.43
N ASN A 119 15.52 17.83 15.74
CA ASN A 119 14.96 18.76 16.75
C ASN A 119 13.43 18.86 16.77
N HIS A 120 12.70 18.09 15.95
CA HIS A 120 11.25 18.04 15.90
C HIS A 120 10.76 16.59 15.77
N SER A 121 11.24 15.72 16.63
CA SER A 121 10.94 14.28 16.59
C SER A 121 10.44 13.73 17.93
N SER A 122 9.93 14.61 18.80
CA SER A 122 9.20 14.17 19.98
C SER A 122 7.88 13.50 19.59
N GLN A 123 7.25 12.77 20.50
CA GLN A 123 5.93 12.17 20.28
C GLN A 123 4.90 13.23 19.92
N ASP A 124 4.90 14.37 20.62
CA ASP A 124 3.99 15.49 20.36
C ASP A 124 4.21 16.10 18.97
N ASP A 125 5.46 16.19 18.52
CA ASP A 125 5.76 16.66 17.17
C ASP A 125 5.20 15.71 16.10
N TRP A 126 5.35 14.40 16.31
CA TRP A 126 4.81 13.39 15.41
C TRP A 126 3.29 13.47 15.30
N GLU A 127 2.61 13.57 16.43
CA GLU A 127 1.15 13.69 16.47
C GLU A 127 0.68 14.97 15.79
N ARG A 128 1.34 16.09 16.09
CA ARG A 128 1.04 17.37 15.46
C ARG A 128 1.25 17.34 13.94
N PHE A 129 2.37 16.82 13.48
CA PHE A 129 2.67 16.73 12.04
C PHE A 129 1.74 15.77 11.32
N ASN A 130 1.37 14.67 11.94
CA ASN A 130 0.37 13.77 11.39
C ASN A 130 -1.01 14.46 11.29
N ALA A 131 -1.46 15.13 12.34
CA ALA A 131 -2.72 15.86 12.35
C ALA A 131 -2.77 16.96 11.27
N MET A 132 -1.66 17.65 11.06
CA MET A 132 -1.55 18.73 10.07
C MET A 132 -1.34 18.24 8.62
N GLY A 133 -1.16 16.97 8.40
CA GLY A 133 -0.92 16.41 7.08
C GLY A 133 0.50 16.60 6.56
N VAL A 134 1.48 16.77 7.45
CA VAL A 134 2.89 16.97 7.10
C VAL A 134 3.65 15.66 7.07
N SER A 135 3.45 14.79 8.05
CA SER A 135 4.08 13.47 8.10
C SER A 135 3.09 12.41 8.52
N GLN A 136 3.44 11.17 8.23
CA GLN A 136 2.63 10.02 8.53
C GLN A 136 3.54 8.92 9.06
N TYR A 137 3.10 8.27 10.13
CA TYR A 137 3.62 7.00 10.57
C TYR A 137 2.62 5.92 10.22
N GLY A 138 2.90 5.18 9.15
CA GLY A 138 2.07 4.07 8.71
C GLY A 138 2.70 2.73 9.05
N GLN A 139 1.89 1.69 9.09
CA GLN A 139 2.41 0.33 9.03
C GLN A 139 3.13 0.14 7.70
N MET A 140 4.27 -0.53 7.71
CA MET A 140 5.10 -0.75 6.52
C MET A 140 4.30 -1.41 5.38
N THR A 141 3.45 -2.37 5.70
CA THR A 141 2.58 -3.05 4.76
C THR A 141 1.49 -2.14 4.19
N ALA A 142 0.89 -1.28 5.00
CA ALA A 142 -0.09 -0.29 4.54
C ALA A 142 0.55 0.72 3.58
N GLY A 143 1.74 1.21 3.90
CA GLY A 143 2.46 2.20 3.10
C GLY A 143 2.95 1.67 1.76
N SER A 144 3.21 0.37 1.63
CA SER A 144 3.77 -0.21 0.41
C SER A 144 2.74 -0.64 -0.63
N TYR A 145 1.45 -0.60 -0.32
CA TYR A 145 0.31 -1.06 -1.15
C TYR A 145 0.34 -2.55 -1.50
N MET A 146 1.51 -3.08 -1.88
CA MET A 146 1.71 -4.42 -2.41
C MET A 146 1.90 -5.49 -1.34
N TYR A 147 2.28 -5.10 -0.13
CA TYR A 147 2.41 -6.05 0.98
C TYR A 147 1.08 -6.58 1.48
N ILE A 148 0.02 -5.82 1.29
CA ILE A 148 -1.34 -6.25 1.60
C ILE A 148 -1.87 -6.97 0.37
N GLY A 149 -1.91 -8.28 0.40
CA GLY A 149 -2.32 -9.12 -0.72
C GLY A 149 -1.22 -10.08 -1.15
N PRO A 150 -0.93 -10.22 -2.47
CA PRO A 150 -0.12 -11.35 -2.97
C PRO A 150 1.34 -11.35 -2.50
N GLN A 151 1.94 -10.24 -2.18
CA GLN A 151 3.34 -10.19 -1.71
C GLN A 151 3.52 -10.36 -0.21
N GLY A 152 2.48 -10.13 0.58
CA GLY A 152 2.54 -10.16 2.02
C GLY A 152 2.48 -11.57 2.60
N ILE A 153 1.65 -11.73 3.59
CA ILE A 153 1.50 -12.97 4.36
C ILE A 153 1.10 -14.15 3.46
N VAL A 154 0.18 -13.95 2.52
CA VAL A 154 -0.30 -15.03 1.64
C VAL A 154 0.85 -15.59 0.78
N HIS A 155 1.59 -14.74 0.09
CA HIS A 155 2.72 -15.15 -0.74
C HIS A 155 3.85 -15.76 0.09
N GLY A 156 4.25 -15.09 1.18
CA GLY A 156 5.32 -15.57 2.07
C GLY A 156 4.98 -16.91 2.71
N THR A 157 3.77 -17.06 3.22
CA THR A 157 3.30 -18.32 3.81
C THR A 157 3.24 -19.43 2.78
N THR A 158 2.66 -19.17 1.61
CA THR A 158 2.55 -20.17 0.53
C THR A 158 3.92 -20.67 0.11
N ILE A 159 4.88 -19.76 -0.17
CA ILE A 159 6.24 -20.16 -0.57
C ILE A 159 6.94 -20.94 0.54
N THR A 160 6.82 -20.50 1.78
CA THR A 160 7.44 -21.17 2.92
C THR A 160 6.91 -22.59 3.07
N VAL A 161 5.60 -22.77 3.06
CA VAL A 161 4.96 -24.09 3.17
C VAL A 161 5.35 -24.98 1.99
N MET A 162 5.28 -24.47 0.77
CA MET A 162 5.67 -25.23 -0.42
C MET A 162 7.15 -25.65 -0.39
N ASN A 163 8.04 -24.77 0.02
CA ASN A 163 9.47 -25.11 0.09
C ASN A 163 9.77 -26.10 1.24
N ALA A 164 9.11 -25.96 2.38
CA ALA A 164 9.22 -26.92 3.47
C ALA A 164 8.73 -28.32 3.03
N ALA A 165 7.61 -28.36 2.33
CA ALA A 165 7.07 -29.60 1.79
C ALA A 165 7.99 -30.22 0.72
N ARG A 166 8.48 -29.42 -0.23
CA ARG A 166 9.45 -29.88 -1.26
C ARG A 166 10.72 -30.48 -0.65
N LYS A 167 11.22 -29.92 0.45
CA LYS A 167 12.37 -30.47 1.18
C LYS A 167 12.10 -31.87 1.77
N ARG A 168 10.84 -32.24 1.97
CA ARG A 168 10.41 -33.52 2.54
C ARG A 168 9.89 -34.51 1.50
N MET A 169 9.73 -34.07 0.25
CA MET A 169 9.29 -34.94 -0.82
C MET A 169 10.34 -36.03 -1.11
N LYS A 170 9.85 -37.23 -1.35
CA LYS A 170 10.68 -38.31 -1.88
C LYS A 170 10.96 -38.08 -3.38
N PRO A 171 12.06 -38.64 -3.94
CA PRO A 171 12.39 -38.44 -5.35
C PRO A 171 11.26 -38.81 -6.32
N GLU A 172 10.43 -39.79 -5.97
CA GLU A 172 9.32 -40.29 -6.79
C GLU A 172 8.05 -39.42 -6.70
N GLN A 173 7.96 -38.54 -5.68
CA GLN A 173 6.79 -37.70 -5.43
C GLN A 173 6.83 -36.47 -6.31
N LYS A 174 5.82 -36.31 -7.16
CA LYS A 174 5.76 -35.19 -8.13
C LYS A 174 5.06 -33.96 -7.62
N ASP A 175 4.23 -34.09 -6.58
CA ASP A 175 3.44 -33.00 -6.01
C ASP A 175 3.21 -33.21 -4.49
N LEU A 176 2.49 -32.28 -3.87
CA LEU A 176 2.26 -32.27 -2.44
C LEU A 176 1.02 -33.05 -1.99
N ARG A 177 0.33 -33.76 -2.88
CA ARG A 177 -0.85 -34.54 -2.53
C ARG A 177 -0.51 -35.61 -1.51
N GLY A 178 -1.36 -35.78 -0.51
CA GLY A 178 -1.17 -36.75 0.58
C GLY A 178 -0.24 -36.24 1.70
N MET A 179 0.33 -35.06 1.61
CA MET A 179 1.06 -34.43 2.71
C MET A 179 0.10 -33.68 3.64
N LEU A 180 0.28 -33.87 4.94
CA LEU A 180 -0.45 -33.12 5.97
C LEU A 180 0.39 -31.94 6.44
N PHE A 181 -0.20 -30.74 6.41
CA PHE A 181 0.34 -29.54 7.03
C PHE A 181 -0.48 -29.21 8.28
N VAL A 182 0.20 -29.06 9.41
CA VAL A 182 -0.41 -28.68 10.67
C VAL A 182 0.22 -27.38 11.16
N THR A 183 -0.62 -26.42 11.53
CA THR A 183 -0.17 -25.13 12.09
C THR A 183 -1.01 -24.79 13.30
N ALA A 184 -0.44 -24.01 14.22
CA ALA A 184 -1.12 -23.40 15.33
C ALA A 184 -0.77 -21.90 15.34
N GLY A 185 -1.79 -21.08 15.18
CA GLY A 185 -1.68 -19.62 15.02
C GLY A 185 -1.95 -19.16 13.58
N LEU A 186 -2.49 -17.98 13.50
CA LEU A 186 -2.81 -17.25 12.27
C LEU A 186 -2.11 -15.91 12.29
#